data_3f427647bac40227aad1b171084e3362
#
_entry.id   3f427647bac40227aad1b171084e3362
#
_cell.length_a   1.000
_cell.length_b   1.000
_cell.length_c   1.000
_cell.angle_alpha   90.00
_cell.angle_beta   90.00
_cell.angle_gamma   90.00
#
_symmetry.space_group_name_H-M   'P 1'
#
loop_
_entity.id
_entity.type
_entity.pdbx_description
1 polymer ?
#
loop_
_entity_poly.entity_id
_entity_poly.type
_entity_poly.pdbx_seq_one_letter_code
_entity_poly.pdbx_strand_id
1 'polypeptide(L)'
;MSGRGWFIVLEGIDGSGKSEQARRLAAWLRAERHSVVSTREPTEGEWGKTYRAWARGEFEAAPDEVLRWFLADRREHVAKVIGPALERGDVVVCDRYRDSTRAYQAAQGIDRARLAELFAGDEFPAPDLVLWLRVPVATALARLGPRASERFERGDFLFRVDAEYERLGLVPIDGSSPPEAVERELRARVERLLGRASVP
;
A
#
# COMPACT_ATOMS: atom_id res chain seq x y z
N MET A 1 14.67 -12.53 23.65
CA MET A 1 13.30 -12.66 23.13
C MET A 1 13.26 -11.82 21.86
N SER A 2 13.10 -12.43 20.70
CA SER A 2 12.91 -11.69 19.43
C SER A 2 11.60 -10.92 19.55
N GLY A 3 11.65 -9.59 19.49
CA GLY A 3 10.45 -8.77 19.43
C GLY A 3 9.66 -9.05 18.15
N ARG A 4 8.38 -8.65 18.11
CA ARG A 4 7.56 -8.66 16.89
C ARG A 4 8.31 -7.94 15.76
N GLY A 5 8.21 -8.46 14.54
CA GLY A 5 8.76 -7.82 13.34
C GLY A 5 8.12 -6.47 13.03
N TRP A 6 8.65 -5.79 12.02
CA TRP A 6 8.22 -4.46 11.59
C TRP A 6 7.34 -4.55 10.34
N PHE A 7 6.24 -3.79 10.34
CA PHE A 7 5.32 -3.72 9.22
C PHE A 7 5.37 -2.35 8.54
N ILE A 8 5.96 -2.30 7.36
CA ILE A 8 6.17 -1.08 6.55
C ILE A 8 5.30 -1.17 5.30
N VAL A 9 4.50 -0.14 5.06
CA VAL A 9 3.59 -0.08 3.91
C VAL A 9 3.93 1.12 3.03
N LEU A 10 3.98 0.89 1.72
CA LEU A 10 4.06 1.96 0.73
C LEU A 10 2.67 2.25 0.16
N GLU A 11 2.28 3.51 0.15
CA GLU A 11 0.97 3.98 -0.29
C GLU A 11 1.09 5.08 -1.36
N GLY A 12 0.02 5.31 -2.10
CA GLY A 12 -0.10 6.33 -3.15
C GLY A 12 -0.91 5.87 -4.36
N ILE A 13 -1.20 6.78 -5.27
CA ILE A 13 -1.95 6.50 -6.51
C ILE A 13 -1.15 5.63 -7.48
N ASP A 14 -1.82 5.06 -8.49
CA ASP A 14 -1.15 4.34 -9.58
C ASP A 14 -0.22 5.29 -10.34
N GLY A 15 0.96 4.80 -10.74
CA GLY A 15 2.00 5.64 -11.35
C GLY A 15 2.88 6.42 -10.36
N SER A 16 2.65 6.33 -9.03
CA SER A 16 3.49 7.05 -8.04
C SER A 16 4.88 6.44 -7.81
N GLY A 17 5.14 5.23 -8.32
CA GLY A 17 6.45 4.56 -8.18
C GLY A 17 6.57 3.62 -6.98
N LYS A 18 5.48 3.33 -6.27
CA LYS A 18 5.44 2.47 -5.07
C LYS A 18 6.13 1.13 -5.27
N SER A 19 5.76 0.39 -6.32
CA SER A 19 6.25 -0.98 -6.54
C SER A 19 7.76 -1.03 -6.78
N GLU A 20 8.31 -0.04 -7.49
CA GLU A 20 9.75 0.10 -7.66
C GLU A 20 10.42 0.40 -6.32
N GLN A 21 9.90 1.37 -5.57
CA GLN A 21 10.47 1.77 -4.28
C GLN A 21 10.33 0.67 -3.23
N ALA A 22 9.24 -0.08 -3.20
CA ALA A 22 9.09 -1.25 -2.31
C ALA A 22 10.16 -2.33 -2.59
N ARG A 23 10.41 -2.61 -3.88
CA ARG A 23 11.46 -3.54 -4.29
C ARG A 23 12.87 -3.04 -3.90
N ARG A 24 13.17 -1.76 -4.12
CA ARG A 24 14.46 -1.13 -3.75
C ARG A 24 14.65 -1.16 -2.23
N LEU A 25 13.63 -0.77 -1.47
CA LEU A 25 13.65 -0.78 0.00
C LEU A 25 13.88 -2.19 0.55
N ALA A 26 13.16 -3.19 0.03
CA ALA A 26 13.34 -4.58 0.44
C ALA A 26 14.75 -5.10 0.12
N ALA A 27 15.32 -4.73 -1.03
CA ALA A 27 16.68 -5.10 -1.40
C ALA A 27 17.73 -4.48 -0.46
N TRP A 28 17.56 -3.20 -0.14
CA TRP A 28 18.43 -2.52 0.82
C TRP A 28 18.35 -3.14 2.21
N LEU A 29 17.16 -3.38 2.75
CA LEU A 29 17.00 -4.02 4.07
C LEU A 29 17.65 -5.40 4.14
N ARG A 30 17.59 -6.18 3.04
CA ARG A 30 18.29 -7.47 2.97
C ARG A 30 19.83 -7.30 2.96
N ALA A 31 20.35 -6.25 2.29
CA ALA A 31 21.77 -5.93 2.32
C ALA A 31 22.24 -5.52 3.73
N GLU A 32 21.37 -4.85 4.51
CA GLU A 32 21.57 -4.56 5.93
C GLU A 32 21.32 -5.78 6.86
N ARG A 33 21.19 -6.98 6.29
CA ARG A 33 21.02 -8.28 6.99
C ARG A 33 19.70 -8.45 7.75
N HIS A 34 18.66 -7.67 7.43
CA HIS A 34 17.32 -7.94 7.93
C HIS A 34 16.69 -9.12 7.19
N SER A 35 15.93 -9.97 7.91
CA SER A 35 14.98 -10.90 7.28
C SER A 35 13.80 -10.11 6.74
N VAL A 36 13.49 -10.21 5.43
CA VAL A 36 12.51 -9.34 4.76
C VAL A 36 11.53 -10.14 3.94
N VAL A 37 10.25 -9.98 4.26
CA VAL A 37 9.12 -10.40 3.42
C VAL A 37 8.65 -9.20 2.61
N SER A 38 8.78 -9.29 1.27
CA SER A 38 8.26 -8.28 0.34
C SER A 38 6.98 -8.79 -0.29
N THR A 39 5.89 -8.04 -0.15
CA THR A 39 4.56 -8.46 -0.58
C THR A 39 3.75 -7.27 -1.10
N ARG A 40 2.52 -7.52 -1.59
CA ARG A 40 1.63 -6.48 -2.13
C ARG A 40 0.16 -6.86 -2.03
N GLU A 41 -0.71 -5.85 -2.13
CA GLU A 41 -2.15 -6.00 -2.32
C GLU A 41 -2.63 -5.24 -3.60
N PRO A 42 -3.62 -5.78 -4.33
CA PRO A 42 -4.19 -7.12 -4.15
C PRO A 42 -3.17 -8.24 -4.43
N THR A 43 -3.32 -9.35 -3.71
CA THR A 43 -2.43 -10.52 -3.82
C THR A 43 -2.63 -11.29 -5.13
N GLU A 44 -1.83 -12.35 -5.35
CA GLU A 44 -2.05 -13.30 -6.46
C GLU A 44 -3.06 -14.41 -6.11
N GLY A 45 -3.74 -14.30 -4.96
CA GLY A 45 -4.80 -15.19 -4.52
C GLY A 45 -6.08 -15.05 -5.36
N GLU A 46 -7.11 -15.81 -5.00
CA GLU A 46 -8.39 -15.85 -5.70
C GLU A 46 -9.05 -14.46 -5.76
N TRP A 47 -9.15 -13.78 -4.62
CA TRP A 47 -9.79 -12.47 -4.52
C TRP A 47 -9.02 -11.39 -5.27
N GLY A 48 -7.68 -11.41 -5.22
CA GLY A 48 -6.85 -10.49 -5.99
C GLY A 48 -6.96 -10.73 -7.50
N LYS A 49 -7.12 -11.97 -7.96
CA LYS A 49 -7.41 -12.30 -9.37
C LYS A 49 -8.79 -11.81 -9.79
N THR A 50 -9.82 -12.00 -8.94
CA THR A 50 -11.18 -11.52 -9.18
C THR A 50 -11.20 -10.00 -9.33
N TYR A 51 -10.54 -9.28 -8.40
CA TYR A 51 -10.37 -7.83 -8.52
C TYR A 51 -9.72 -7.42 -9.84
N ARG A 52 -8.61 -8.06 -10.24
CA ARG A 52 -7.91 -7.69 -11.48
C ARG A 52 -8.75 -7.97 -12.74
N ALA A 53 -9.54 -9.04 -12.76
CA ALA A 53 -10.46 -9.32 -13.85
C ALA A 53 -11.52 -8.22 -13.97
N TRP A 54 -12.12 -7.83 -12.84
CA TRP A 54 -13.05 -6.70 -12.79
C TRP A 54 -12.39 -5.36 -13.18
N ALA A 55 -11.17 -5.07 -12.71
CA ALA A 55 -10.45 -3.85 -13.03
C ALA A 55 -10.18 -3.72 -14.54
N ARG A 56 -9.94 -4.85 -15.24
CA ARG A 56 -9.83 -4.92 -16.70
C ARG A 56 -11.17 -4.79 -17.43
N GLY A 57 -12.30 -4.73 -16.72
CA GLY A 57 -13.62 -4.59 -17.31
C GLY A 57 -14.24 -5.90 -17.81
N GLU A 58 -13.77 -7.07 -17.35
CA GLU A 58 -14.31 -8.38 -17.76
C GLU A 58 -15.74 -8.61 -17.26
N PHE A 59 -16.13 -7.95 -16.19
CA PHE A 59 -17.50 -7.95 -15.64
C PHE A 59 -17.78 -6.71 -14.79
N GLU A 60 -19.03 -6.47 -14.44
CA GLU A 60 -19.45 -5.35 -13.58
C GLU A 60 -19.68 -5.82 -12.14
N ALA A 61 -19.35 -4.94 -11.18
CA ALA A 61 -19.63 -5.14 -9.77
C ALA A 61 -19.91 -3.81 -9.06
N ALA A 62 -20.73 -3.85 -8.03
CA ALA A 62 -20.99 -2.70 -7.18
C ALA A 62 -19.78 -2.38 -6.28
N PRO A 63 -19.58 -1.10 -5.85
CA PRO A 63 -18.46 -0.73 -4.97
C PRO A 63 -18.36 -1.55 -3.69
N ASP A 64 -19.48 -1.91 -3.07
CA ASP A 64 -19.53 -2.78 -1.90
C ASP A 64 -19.03 -4.21 -2.15
N GLU A 65 -19.22 -4.71 -3.35
CA GLU A 65 -18.74 -6.02 -3.74
C GLU A 65 -17.23 -6.00 -3.93
N VAL A 66 -16.72 -4.96 -4.59
CA VAL A 66 -15.27 -4.72 -4.75
C VAL A 66 -14.59 -4.56 -3.37
N LEU A 67 -15.21 -3.83 -2.45
CA LEU A 67 -14.72 -3.72 -1.07
C LEU A 67 -14.65 -5.09 -0.39
N ARG A 68 -15.67 -5.94 -0.55
CA ARG A 68 -15.65 -7.31 0.03
C ARG A 68 -14.48 -8.14 -0.50
N TRP A 69 -14.12 -8.03 -1.78
CA TRP A 69 -12.94 -8.75 -2.33
C TRP A 69 -11.64 -8.25 -1.71
N PHE A 70 -11.46 -6.93 -1.55
CA PHE A 70 -10.28 -6.39 -0.88
C PHE A 70 -10.17 -6.87 0.58
N LEU A 71 -11.27 -6.91 1.31
CA LEU A 71 -11.26 -7.40 2.70
C LEU A 71 -10.97 -8.89 2.77
N ALA A 72 -11.52 -9.70 1.85
CA ALA A 72 -11.25 -11.14 1.78
C ALA A 72 -9.81 -11.44 1.40
N ASP A 73 -9.26 -10.76 0.38
CA ASP A 73 -7.87 -10.86 -0.04
C ASP A 73 -6.92 -10.53 1.12
N ARG A 74 -7.21 -9.43 1.83
CA ARG A 74 -6.41 -9.00 2.99
C ARG A 74 -6.46 -9.96 4.16
N ARG A 75 -7.63 -10.55 4.48
CA ARG A 75 -7.74 -11.57 5.52
C ARG A 75 -6.81 -12.74 5.25
N GLU A 76 -6.84 -13.25 4.01
CA GLU A 76 -5.94 -14.32 3.61
C GLU A 76 -4.47 -13.89 3.65
N HIS A 77 -4.17 -12.70 3.18
CA HIS A 77 -2.82 -12.15 3.16
C HIS A 77 -2.25 -11.98 4.58
N VAL A 78 -3.04 -11.41 5.50
CA VAL A 78 -2.66 -11.28 6.90
C VAL A 78 -2.44 -12.65 7.53
N ALA A 79 -3.37 -13.59 7.35
CA ALA A 79 -3.28 -14.90 7.97
C ALA A 79 -2.12 -15.77 7.43
N LYS A 80 -1.84 -15.69 6.13
CA LYS A 80 -0.89 -16.58 5.47
C LYS A 80 0.52 -15.99 5.33
N VAL A 81 0.66 -14.67 5.30
CA VAL A 81 1.93 -14.00 4.96
C VAL A 81 2.34 -12.99 6.03
N ILE A 82 1.53 -11.94 6.28
CA ILE A 82 1.93 -10.81 7.12
C ILE A 82 2.09 -11.25 8.58
N GLY A 83 1.05 -11.86 9.16
CA GLY A 83 1.05 -12.30 10.57
C GLY A 83 2.22 -13.22 10.90
N PRO A 84 2.36 -14.36 10.19
CA PRO A 84 3.48 -15.28 10.42
C PRO A 84 4.87 -14.63 10.24
N ALA A 85 5.03 -13.69 9.31
CA ALA A 85 6.29 -12.97 9.13
C ALA A 85 6.60 -12.07 10.33
N LEU A 86 5.60 -11.31 10.80
CA LEU A 86 5.74 -10.45 11.97
C LEU A 86 6.04 -11.24 13.25
N GLU A 87 5.43 -12.41 13.42
CA GLU A 87 5.69 -13.32 14.55
C GLU A 87 7.12 -13.86 14.54
N ARG A 88 7.71 -14.10 13.36
CA ARG A 88 9.13 -14.51 13.24
C ARG A 88 10.12 -13.38 13.47
N GLY A 89 9.66 -12.13 13.58
CA GLY A 89 10.53 -10.96 13.71
C GLY A 89 11.01 -10.41 12.36
N ASP A 90 10.39 -10.81 11.23
CA ASP A 90 10.75 -10.32 9.90
C ASP A 90 10.30 -8.85 9.70
N VAL A 91 11.00 -8.13 8.81
CA VAL A 91 10.52 -6.84 8.28
C VAL A 91 9.60 -7.12 7.10
N VAL A 92 8.32 -6.78 7.22
CA VAL A 92 7.35 -6.89 6.13
C VAL A 92 7.31 -5.55 5.38
N VAL A 93 7.61 -5.57 4.08
CA VAL A 93 7.45 -4.43 3.16
C VAL A 93 6.29 -4.73 2.22
N CYS A 94 5.20 -3.98 2.33
CA CYS A 94 3.98 -4.20 1.57
C CYS A 94 3.68 -3.02 0.63
N ASP A 95 3.48 -3.29 -0.65
CA ASP A 95 2.98 -2.32 -1.63
C ASP A 95 1.46 -2.31 -1.58
N ARG A 96 0.87 -1.24 -1.03
CA ARG A 96 -0.54 -1.05 -0.71
C ARG A 96 -1.05 -1.88 0.48
N TYR A 97 -1.96 -1.26 1.24
CA TYR A 97 -2.66 -1.90 2.35
C TYR A 97 -3.98 -1.17 2.65
N ARG A 98 -4.30 -0.94 3.95
CA ARG A 98 -5.56 -0.34 4.41
C ARG A 98 -5.86 1.03 3.80
N ASP A 99 -4.86 1.89 3.68
CA ASP A 99 -5.05 3.27 3.23
C ASP A 99 -5.35 3.34 1.74
N SER A 100 -4.81 2.42 0.92
CA SER A 100 -5.29 2.22 -0.46
C SER A 100 -6.79 1.90 -0.51
N THR A 101 -7.27 0.98 0.34
CA THR A 101 -8.72 0.67 0.39
C THR A 101 -9.53 1.88 0.84
N ARG A 102 -9.09 2.61 1.88
CA ARG A 102 -9.78 3.81 2.35
C ARG A 102 -9.87 4.88 1.26
N ALA A 103 -8.78 5.13 0.53
CA ALA A 103 -8.76 6.14 -0.52
C ALA A 103 -9.58 5.74 -1.76
N TYR A 104 -9.34 4.54 -2.29
CA TYR A 104 -9.98 4.07 -3.52
C TYR A 104 -11.47 3.79 -3.36
N GLN A 105 -11.88 3.20 -2.23
CA GLN A 105 -13.30 2.90 -2.00
C GLN A 105 -14.10 4.17 -1.63
N ALA A 106 -13.51 5.13 -0.91
CA ALA A 106 -14.15 6.43 -0.70
C ALA A 106 -14.33 7.20 -2.02
N ALA A 107 -13.33 7.15 -2.92
CA ALA A 107 -13.43 7.73 -4.27
C ALA A 107 -14.52 7.06 -5.14
N GLN A 108 -14.89 5.81 -4.84
CA GLN A 108 -16.03 5.10 -5.45
C GLN A 108 -17.37 5.41 -4.78
N GLY A 109 -17.39 6.21 -3.71
CA GLY A 109 -18.61 6.63 -3.03
C GLY A 109 -18.97 5.82 -1.77
N ILE A 110 -18.09 4.93 -1.30
CA ILE A 110 -18.30 4.27 0.00
C ILE A 110 -18.07 5.29 1.13
N ASP A 111 -18.94 5.24 2.12
CA ASP A 111 -18.88 6.16 3.26
C ASP A 111 -17.57 6.05 4.04
N ARG A 112 -16.94 7.20 4.32
CA ARG A 112 -15.64 7.28 4.99
C ARG A 112 -15.65 6.80 6.44
N ALA A 113 -16.75 7.05 7.16
CA ALA A 113 -16.90 6.61 8.55
C ALA A 113 -16.95 5.09 8.59
N ARG A 114 -17.74 4.47 7.71
CA ARG A 114 -17.79 3.03 7.54
C ARG A 114 -16.40 2.43 7.22
N LEU A 115 -15.64 3.06 6.31
CA LEU A 115 -14.28 2.62 5.99
C LEU A 115 -13.34 2.77 7.20
N ALA A 116 -13.48 3.82 7.99
CA ALA A 116 -12.68 4.00 9.20
C ALA A 116 -13.00 2.92 10.26
N GLU A 117 -14.28 2.60 10.47
CA GLU A 117 -14.73 1.55 11.39
C GLU A 117 -14.19 0.17 11.02
N LEU A 118 -14.15 -0.18 9.72
CA LEU A 118 -13.58 -1.45 9.24
C LEU A 118 -12.11 -1.66 9.61
N PHE A 119 -11.37 -0.58 9.85
CA PHE A 119 -9.95 -0.62 10.18
C PHE A 119 -9.62 -0.15 11.61
N ALA A 120 -10.64 0.09 12.43
CA ALA A 120 -10.46 0.50 13.83
C ALA A 120 -10.12 -0.68 14.76
N GLY A 121 -10.48 -1.91 14.37
CA GLY A 121 -10.24 -3.12 15.16
C GLY A 121 -8.91 -3.80 14.84
N ASP A 122 -8.67 -4.92 15.51
CA ASP A 122 -7.42 -5.69 15.43
C ASP A 122 -7.39 -6.72 14.30
N GLU A 123 -8.46 -6.83 13.52
CA GLU A 123 -8.54 -7.80 12.41
C GLU A 123 -7.41 -7.61 11.40
N PHE A 124 -7.04 -6.36 11.15
CA PHE A 124 -5.97 -6.00 10.23
C PHE A 124 -4.87 -5.26 10.98
N PRO A 125 -3.67 -5.85 11.16
CA PRO A 125 -2.60 -5.22 11.92
C PRO A 125 -2.27 -3.82 11.39
N ALA A 126 -2.07 -2.87 12.32
CA ALA A 126 -1.64 -1.53 11.94
C ALA A 126 -0.19 -1.57 11.45
N PRO A 127 0.15 -0.90 10.34
CA PRO A 127 1.53 -0.68 9.96
C PRO A 127 2.28 0.12 11.03
N ASP A 128 3.55 -0.24 11.27
CA ASP A 128 4.44 0.54 12.11
C ASP A 128 4.93 1.81 11.40
N LEU A 129 4.93 1.77 10.05
CA LEU A 129 5.27 2.91 9.21
C LEU A 129 4.50 2.87 7.89
N VAL A 130 3.85 3.98 7.55
CA VAL A 130 3.25 4.21 6.23
C VAL A 130 4.10 5.23 5.47
N LEU A 131 4.53 4.86 4.27
CA LEU A 131 5.34 5.65 3.35
C LEU A 131 4.46 6.07 2.16
N TRP A 132 3.84 7.26 2.25
CA TRP A 132 2.95 7.74 1.20
C TRP A 132 3.74 8.49 0.12
N LEU A 133 3.87 7.87 -1.06
CA LEU A 133 4.48 8.47 -2.25
C LEU A 133 3.43 9.31 -2.95
N ARG A 134 3.53 10.62 -2.84
CA ARG A 134 2.65 11.57 -3.50
C ARG A 134 3.30 12.09 -4.78
N VAL A 135 2.56 12.07 -5.87
CA VAL A 135 2.92 12.68 -7.15
C VAL A 135 1.72 13.43 -7.70
N PRO A 136 1.91 14.53 -8.45
CA PRO A 136 0.80 15.12 -9.21
C PRO A 136 0.14 14.07 -10.10
N VAL A 137 -1.20 14.06 -10.16
CA VAL A 137 -1.96 13.09 -10.97
C VAL A 137 -1.52 13.10 -12.44
N ALA A 138 -1.21 14.29 -13.00
CA ALA A 138 -0.68 14.39 -14.36
C ALA A 138 0.65 13.63 -14.54
N THR A 139 1.53 13.68 -13.54
CA THR A 139 2.80 12.93 -13.55
C THR A 139 2.54 11.43 -13.46
N ALA A 140 1.60 11.01 -12.61
CA ALA A 140 1.21 9.61 -12.48
C ALA A 140 0.67 9.05 -13.80
N LEU A 141 -0.25 9.77 -14.45
CA LEU A 141 -0.82 9.40 -15.75
C LEU A 141 0.26 9.34 -16.86
N ALA A 142 1.19 10.29 -16.89
CA ALA A 142 2.30 10.26 -17.83
C ALA A 142 3.19 9.02 -17.67
N ARG A 143 3.41 8.58 -16.42
CA ARG A 143 4.19 7.35 -16.11
C ARG A 143 3.45 6.06 -16.47
N LEU A 144 2.11 6.03 -16.31
CA LEU A 144 1.27 4.90 -16.73
C LEU A 144 1.23 4.77 -18.25
N GLY A 145 1.21 5.91 -18.96
CA GLY A 145 1.20 5.96 -20.42
C GLY A 145 -0.03 5.29 -21.03
N PRO A 146 0.07 4.78 -22.28
CA PRO A 146 -1.06 4.12 -22.97
C PRO A 146 -1.52 2.80 -22.34
N ARG A 147 -0.79 2.30 -21.34
CA ARG A 147 -1.18 1.11 -20.56
C ARG A 147 -2.23 1.39 -19.50
N ALA A 148 -2.61 2.67 -19.29
CA ALA A 148 -3.71 3.07 -18.41
C ALA A 148 -5.04 2.56 -18.97
N SER A 149 -5.30 1.25 -18.82
CA SER A 149 -6.48 0.54 -19.33
C SER A 149 -7.42 0.08 -18.23
N GLU A 150 -6.98 0.14 -17.00
CA GLU A 150 -7.81 -0.28 -15.86
C GLU A 150 -8.78 0.82 -15.43
N ARG A 151 -9.92 0.42 -14.86
CA ARG A 151 -11.00 1.32 -14.42
C ARG A 151 -10.51 2.47 -13.53
N PHE A 152 -9.47 2.23 -12.76
CA PHE A 152 -8.93 3.17 -11.76
C PHE A 152 -7.80 4.07 -12.27
N GLU A 153 -7.32 3.84 -13.49
CA GLU A 153 -6.27 4.63 -14.11
C GLU A 153 -6.80 5.84 -14.88
N ARG A 154 -8.12 6.11 -14.80
CA ARG A 154 -8.74 7.30 -15.43
C ARG A 154 -8.42 8.53 -14.61
N GLY A 155 -8.02 9.61 -15.28
CA GLY A 155 -7.54 10.83 -14.62
C GLY A 155 -8.52 11.45 -13.63
N ASP A 156 -9.81 11.53 -14.00
CA ASP A 156 -10.88 12.04 -13.13
C ASP A 156 -11.07 11.21 -11.85
N PHE A 157 -10.87 9.91 -11.93
CA PHE A 157 -10.91 9.03 -10.77
C PHE A 157 -9.66 9.18 -9.91
N LEU A 158 -8.46 9.23 -10.49
CA LEU A 158 -7.21 9.41 -9.76
C LEU A 158 -7.16 10.73 -9.00
N PHE A 159 -7.76 11.82 -9.52
CA PHE A 159 -7.91 13.07 -8.77
C PHE A 159 -8.75 12.90 -7.50
N ARG A 160 -9.84 12.12 -7.56
CA ARG A 160 -10.63 11.80 -6.36
C ARG A 160 -9.85 10.97 -5.36
N VAL A 161 -9.09 9.96 -5.83
CA VAL A 161 -8.27 9.12 -4.97
C VAL A 161 -7.17 9.93 -4.28
N ASP A 162 -6.48 10.83 -5.01
CA ASP A 162 -5.44 11.69 -4.42
C ASP A 162 -6.03 12.58 -3.32
N ALA A 163 -7.21 13.18 -3.57
CA ALA A 163 -7.93 13.97 -2.56
C ALA A 163 -8.33 13.13 -1.32
N GLU A 164 -8.65 11.85 -1.49
CA GLU A 164 -8.93 10.96 -0.36
C GLU A 164 -7.65 10.63 0.43
N TYR A 165 -6.50 10.39 -0.24
CA TYR A 165 -5.23 10.22 0.46
C TYR A 165 -4.85 11.46 1.29
N GLU A 166 -5.07 12.68 0.79
CA GLU A 166 -4.84 13.92 1.56
C GLU A 166 -5.64 13.94 2.88
N ARG A 167 -6.89 13.45 2.84
CA ARG A 167 -7.77 13.39 4.03
C ARG A 167 -7.31 12.38 5.08
N LEU A 168 -6.47 11.42 4.71
CA LEU A 168 -5.94 10.43 5.66
C LEU A 168 -4.90 11.02 6.63
N GLY A 169 -4.41 12.24 6.37
CA GLY A 169 -3.42 12.90 7.22
C GLY A 169 -2.04 12.26 7.21
N LEU A 170 -1.72 11.48 6.17
CA LEU A 170 -0.41 10.86 5.99
C LEU A 170 0.64 11.92 5.64
N VAL A 171 1.87 11.70 6.12
CA VAL A 171 3.00 12.59 5.77
C VAL A 171 3.54 12.21 4.40
N PRO A 172 3.40 13.10 3.38
CA PRO A 172 3.80 12.76 2.03
C PRO A 172 5.32 12.66 1.87
N ILE A 173 5.72 11.87 0.87
CA ILE A 173 7.07 11.83 0.30
C ILE A 173 6.91 12.27 -1.15
N ASP A 174 7.73 13.21 -1.61
CA ASP A 174 7.69 13.68 -2.99
C ASP A 174 8.15 12.58 -3.96
N GLY A 175 7.19 11.85 -4.50
CA GLY A 175 7.42 10.82 -5.51
C GLY A 175 7.74 11.35 -6.90
N SER A 176 7.77 12.70 -7.10
CA SER A 176 8.18 13.33 -8.37
C SER A 176 9.70 13.45 -8.48
N SER A 177 10.40 13.43 -7.36
CA SER A 177 11.86 13.43 -7.29
C SER A 177 12.49 12.24 -8.01
N PRO A 178 13.78 12.30 -8.41
CA PRO A 178 14.50 11.16 -8.97
C PRO A 178 14.39 9.92 -8.06
N PRO A 179 14.27 8.70 -8.63
CA PRO A 179 14.05 7.48 -7.83
C PRO A 179 15.05 7.27 -6.70
N GLU A 180 16.32 7.68 -6.89
CA GLU A 180 17.37 7.57 -5.89
C GLU A 180 17.18 8.57 -4.73
N ALA A 181 16.59 9.74 -5.01
CA ALA A 181 16.27 10.72 -3.96
C ALA A 181 15.09 10.25 -3.12
N VAL A 182 14.05 9.71 -3.75
CA VAL A 182 12.92 9.07 -3.07
C VAL A 182 13.42 7.92 -2.19
N GLU A 183 14.25 7.04 -2.74
CA GLU A 183 14.82 5.91 -2.00
C GLU A 183 15.60 6.36 -0.76
N ARG A 184 16.43 7.40 -0.85
CA ARG A 184 17.15 7.95 0.31
C ARG A 184 16.20 8.44 1.40
N GLU A 185 15.11 9.12 1.05
CA GLU A 185 14.14 9.57 2.03
C GLU A 185 13.39 8.39 2.69
N LEU A 186 13.01 7.38 1.90
CA LEU A 186 12.39 6.16 2.43
C LEU A 186 13.31 5.46 3.43
N ARG A 187 14.59 5.27 3.08
CA ARG A 187 15.60 4.66 3.96
C ARG A 187 15.74 5.45 5.26
N ALA A 188 15.88 6.77 5.20
CA ALA A 188 15.99 7.60 6.38
C ALA A 188 14.78 7.51 7.32
N ARG A 189 13.56 7.33 6.80
CA ARG A 189 12.36 7.10 7.62
C ARG A 189 12.36 5.72 8.27
N VAL A 190 12.79 4.70 7.53
CA VAL A 190 12.89 3.32 8.03
C VAL A 190 14.00 3.18 9.06
N GLU A 191 15.17 3.78 8.85
CA GLU A 191 16.26 3.82 9.84
C GLU A 191 15.82 4.42 11.17
N ARG A 192 15.04 5.53 11.14
CA ARG A 192 14.45 6.11 12.34
C ARG A 192 13.47 5.19 13.06
N LEU A 193 12.70 4.38 12.31
CA LEU A 193 11.81 3.38 12.90
C LEU A 193 12.62 2.28 13.58
N LEU A 194 13.58 1.70 12.87
CA LEU A 194 14.40 0.59 13.37
C LEU A 194 15.32 1.02 14.50
N GLY A 195 15.90 2.24 14.45
CA GLY A 195 16.76 2.80 15.47
C GLY A 195 16.06 3.10 16.80
N ARG A 196 14.75 3.42 16.80
CA ARG A 196 13.97 3.59 18.03
C ARG A 196 13.83 2.31 18.87
N ALA A 197 13.99 1.14 18.24
CA ALA A 197 13.95 -0.14 18.94
C ALA A 197 15.28 -0.53 19.60
N SER A 198 16.38 0.19 19.26
CA SER A 198 17.72 -0.11 19.74
C SER A 198 18.13 0.74 20.96
N VAL A 199 17.24 1.60 21.46
CA VAL A 199 17.47 2.39 22.68
C VAL A 199 16.81 1.64 23.85
N PRO A 200 17.59 1.11 24.81
CA PRO A 200 17.07 0.43 25.99
C PRO A 200 16.37 1.40 26.95
#